data_dee2c2bdf8833e6b293c4606b51eae29
#
_entry.id   dee2c2bdf8833e6b293c4606b51eae29
#
_cell.length_a   1.000
_cell.length_b   1.000
_cell.length_c   1.000
_cell.angle_alpha   90.00
_cell.angle_beta   90.00
_cell.angle_gamma   90.00
#
_symmetry.space_group_name_H-M   'P 1'
#
loop_
_entity.id
_entity.type
_entity.pdbx_description
1 polymer ?
#
loop_
_entity_poly.entity_id
_entity_poly.type
_entity_poly.pdbx_seq_one_letter_code
_entity_poly.pdbx_strand_id
1 'polypeptide(L)'
;MGWVGAASTVTSLLSSLFRRREVLSPEHVATALYRGILGREPDSGGFRDNVKLLRSGRALERVIRSFITSPEFRSRILEDYVPVTPLPDLRASIPGGYETQSVAGAPMTVYLARTDADIALMASLIDRHRFYDRFGVWSPVIDHDKEITAAIVHGLGARSCFELGCFTGSVISLLADAGVSVVGAEVSHLAFAFAQPNIREAMIFGDLLTLDIDRRFDVVLCMDVLEHINPLQLDHHIEKLLSLIDEDGYIYLNAPMWGKDHVFGVFEEPYLDEWLAVGDQSYWRHWPCDDKGWPVHGHLLWASSDWWERKFRDYGLVRDTAIEQVIHQNLETFFEQAKGRRCLFVLRRPGNRRSSAMTAAAVHSALEKVH
;
A
#
# COMPACT_ATOMS: atom_id res chain seq x y z
N MET A 1 -14.95 -18.91 -18.06
CA MET A 1 -14.40 -19.78 -19.12
C MET A 1 -13.32 -19.11 -20.00
N GLY A 2 -12.64 -18.07 -19.55
CA GLY A 2 -11.67 -17.29 -20.35
C GLY A 2 -10.19 -17.43 -19.96
N TRP A 3 -9.87 -18.09 -18.84
CA TRP A 3 -8.48 -18.23 -18.36
C TRP A 3 -7.63 -19.26 -19.11
N VAL A 4 -8.24 -20.18 -19.80
CA VAL A 4 -7.52 -21.22 -20.57
C VAL A 4 -6.86 -20.64 -21.83
N GLY A 5 -7.37 -19.54 -22.38
CA GLY A 5 -6.84 -18.93 -23.60
C GLY A 5 -5.52 -18.16 -23.42
N ALA A 6 -5.38 -17.34 -22.37
CA ALA A 6 -4.20 -16.51 -22.15
C ALA A 6 -2.98 -17.35 -21.70
N ALA A 7 -3.18 -18.29 -20.80
CA ALA A 7 -2.15 -19.24 -20.41
C ALA A 7 -1.69 -20.12 -21.60
N SER A 8 -2.62 -20.52 -22.47
CA SER A 8 -2.34 -21.27 -23.70
C SER A 8 -1.49 -20.45 -24.69
N THR A 9 -1.71 -19.15 -24.80
CA THR A 9 -0.96 -18.28 -25.73
C THR A 9 0.46 -18.04 -25.24
N VAL A 10 0.67 -17.81 -23.95
CA VAL A 10 2.02 -17.65 -23.36
C VAL A 10 2.79 -18.99 -23.41
N THR A 11 2.13 -20.10 -23.09
CA THR A 11 2.75 -21.43 -23.16
C THR A 11 3.05 -21.83 -24.60
N SER A 12 2.21 -21.45 -25.58
CA SER A 12 2.45 -21.67 -27.01
C SER A 12 3.60 -20.81 -27.53
N LEU A 13 3.73 -19.56 -27.11
CA LEU A 13 4.86 -18.69 -27.43
C LEU A 13 6.18 -19.22 -26.84
N LEU A 14 6.16 -19.63 -25.57
CA LEU A 14 7.32 -20.23 -24.93
C LEU A 14 7.70 -21.56 -25.59
N SER A 15 6.74 -22.43 -25.93
CA SER A 15 7.01 -23.71 -26.60
C SER A 15 7.51 -23.53 -28.04
N SER A 16 7.13 -22.48 -28.76
CA SER A 16 7.68 -22.16 -30.09
C SER A 16 9.11 -21.62 -30.01
N LEU A 17 9.45 -20.89 -28.94
CA LEU A 17 10.80 -20.41 -28.66
C LEU A 17 11.79 -21.54 -28.33
N PHE A 18 11.30 -22.65 -27.72
CA PHE A 18 12.14 -23.81 -27.38
C PHE A 18 12.28 -24.84 -28.46
N ARG A 19 11.50 -24.80 -29.57
CA ARG A 19 11.57 -25.79 -30.66
C ARG A 19 12.62 -25.51 -31.74
N ARG A 20 13.19 -24.29 -31.77
CA ARG A 20 14.34 -23.99 -32.66
C ARG A 20 15.52 -23.57 -31.79
N ARG A 21 16.64 -24.23 -31.94
CA ARG A 21 17.95 -23.86 -31.37
C ARG A 21 18.53 -22.60 -32.06
N GLU A 22 17.72 -21.61 -32.39
CA GLU A 22 18.20 -20.28 -32.78
C GLU A 22 18.45 -19.50 -31.51
N VAL A 23 19.70 -19.14 -31.26
CA VAL A 23 20.06 -18.18 -30.21
C VAL A 23 19.43 -16.87 -30.64
N LEU A 24 18.29 -16.55 -30.04
CA LEU A 24 17.60 -15.28 -30.30
C LEU A 24 18.49 -14.12 -29.90
N SER A 25 18.69 -13.17 -30.80
CA SER A 25 19.44 -11.96 -30.44
C SER A 25 18.68 -11.14 -29.38
N PRO A 26 19.38 -10.36 -28.56
CA PRO A 26 18.76 -9.45 -27.59
C PRO A 26 17.70 -8.54 -28.21
N GLU A 27 17.90 -8.15 -29.47
CA GLU A 27 16.95 -7.34 -30.24
C GLU A 27 15.65 -8.09 -30.56
N HIS A 28 15.77 -9.36 -30.95
CA HIS A 28 14.60 -10.21 -31.19
C HIS A 28 13.82 -10.45 -29.90
N VAL A 29 14.52 -10.71 -28.79
CA VAL A 29 13.88 -10.87 -27.48
C VAL A 29 13.17 -9.60 -27.05
N ALA A 30 13.83 -8.44 -27.10
CA ALA A 30 13.22 -7.16 -26.76
C ALA A 30 11.97 -6.90 -27.61
N THR A 31 12.07 -7.05 -28.93
CA THR A 31 10.92 -6.87 -29.84
C THR A 31 9.76 -7.81 -29.49
N ALA A 32 10.06 -9.08 -29.23
CA ALA A 32 9.04 -10.06 -28.85
C ALA A 32 8.34 -9.71 -27.53
N LEU A 33 9.06 -9.13 -26.54
CA LEU A 33 8.49 -8.66 -25.29
C LEU A 33 7.56 -7.46 -25.51
N TYR A 34 7.97 -6.47 -26.31
CA TYR A 34 7.09 -5.34 -26.65
C TYR A 34 5.82 -5.79 -27.36
N ARG A 35 5.94 -6.66 -28.35
CA ARG A 35 4.78 -7.17 -29.11
C ARG A 35 3.90 -8.10 -28.28
N GLY A 36 4.51 -9.05 -27.55
CA GLY A 36 3.79 -10.08 -26.80
C GLY A 36 3.22 -9.62 -25.48
N ILE A 37 3.90 -8.70 -24.78
CA ILE A 37 3.48 -8.21 -23.47
C ILE A 37 2.73 -6.89 -23.58
N LEU A 38 3.28 -5.93 -24.35
CA LEU A 38 2.68 -4.59 -24.48
C LEU A 38 1.82 -4.43 -25.74
N GLY A 39 1.76 -5.44 -26.64
CA GLY A 39 0.94 -5.44 -27.86
C GLY A 39 1.25 -4.27 -28.81
N ARG A 40 2.47 -3.74 -28.81
CA ARG A 40 2.92 -2.64 -29.67
C ARG A 40 4.36 -2.83 -30.16
N GLU A 41 4.76 -2.02 -31.11
CA GLU A 41 6.16 -1.93 -31.52
C GLU A 41 6.99 -1.19 -30.45
N PRO A 42 8.28 -1.55 -30.30
CA PRO A 42 9.15 -0.89 -29.35
C PRO A 42 9.41 0.57 -29.74
N ASP A 43 9.38 1.47 -28.75
CA ASP A 43 9.92 2.82 -28.90
C ASP A 43 11.45 2.80 -28.87
N SER A 44 12.08 3.82 -29.46
CA SER A 44 13.54 3.85 -29.65
C SER A 44 14.34 3.95 -28.34
N GLY A 45 13.76 4.50 -27.27
CA GLY A 45 14.40 4.67 -25.95
C GLY A 45 14.39 3.36 -25.19
N GLY A 46 13.18 2.90 -24.85
CA GLY A 46 12.99 1.67 -24.11
C GLY A 46 13.56 0.43 -24.81
N PHE A 47 13.54 0.41 -26.14
CA PHE A 47 14.19 -0.67 -26.91
C PHE A 47 15.70 -0.74 -26.64
N ARG A 48 16.40 0.39 -26.77
CA ARG A 48 17.85 0.44 -26.52
C ARG A 48 18.22 0.01 -25.11
N ASP A 49 17.44 0.46 -24.11
CA ASP A 49 17.69 0.15 -22.72
C ASP A 49 17.47 -1.34 -22.42
N ASN A 50 16.40 -1.93 -22.92
CA ASN A 50 16.13 -3.36 -22.78
C ASN A 50 17.14 -4.23 -23.51
N VAL A 51 17.56 -3.87 -24.74
CA VAL A 51 18.63 -4.56 -25.46
C VAL A 51 19.94 -4.49 -24.68
N LYS A 52 20.29 -3.33 -24.11
CA LYS A 52 21.49 -3.18 -23.28
C LYS A 52 21.43 -4.07 -22.04
N LEU A 53 20.28 -4.16 -21.37
CA LEU A 53 20.07 -5.04 -20.23
C LEU A 53 20.24 -6.51 -20.60
N LEU A 54 19.66 -6.95 -21.71
CA LEU A 54 19.78 -8.32 -22.20
C LEU A 54 21.23 -8.66 -22.58
N ARG A 55 21.96 -7.73 -23.22
CA ARG A 55 23.40 -7.90 -23.57
C ARG A 55 24.31 -7.96 -22.35
N SER A 56 23.93 -7.31 -21.23
CA SER A 56 24.73 -7.32 -20.01
C SER A 56 24.68 -8.66 -19.24
N GLY A 57 23.97 -9.67 -19.77
CA GLY A 57 23.82 -10.98 -19.13
C GLY A 57 22.88 -10.97 -17.91
N ARG A 58 22.13 -9.89 -17.71
CA ARG A 58 21.07 -9.88 -16.69
C ARG A 58 19.99 -10.88 -17.06
N ALA A 59 19.51 -11.61 -16.07
CA ALA A 59 18.52 -12.66 -16.26
C ALA A 59 17.30 -12.13 -17.05
N LEU A 60 16.91 -12.83 -18.11
CA LEU A 60 15.75 -12.55 -18.94
C LEU A 60 14.49 -12.31 -18.09
N GLU A 61 14.39 -13.03 -16.99
CA GLU A 61 13.32 -12.87 -16.00
C GLU A 61 13.22 -11.44 -15.46
N ARG A 62 14.34 -10.77 -15.14
CA ARG A 62 14.34 -9.38 -14.67
C ARG A 62 13.82 -8.43 -15.76
N VAL A 63 14.16 -8.67 -17.02
CA VAL A 63 13.65 -7.88 -18.14
C VAL A 63 12.15 -8.12 -18.32
N ILE A 64 11.69 -9.38 -18.32
CA ILE A 64 10.27 -9.71 -18.37
C ILE A 64 9.54 -9.05 -17.21
N ARG A 65 10.07 -9.15 -16.00
CA ARG A 65 9.49 -8.50 -14.82
C ARG A 65 9.32 -7.00 -15.02
N SER A 66 10.31 -6.29 -15.58
CA SER A 66 10.19 -4.85 -15.85
C SER A 66 9.05 -4.50 -16.83
N PHE A 67 8.75 -5.38 -17.78
CA PHE A 67 7.62 -5.21 -18.70
C PHE A 67 6.27 -5.39 -18.00
N ILE A 68 6.08 -6.53 -17.31
CA ILE A 68 4.81 -6.85 -16.64
C ILE A 68 4.53 -5.96 -15.43
N THR A 69 5.55 -5.24 -14.94
CA THR A 69 5.43 -4.29 -13.84
C THR A 69 5.33 -2.84 -14.32
N SER A 70 5.44 -2.61 -15.64
CA SER A 70 5.38 -1.25 -16.19
C SER A 70 3.98 -0.64 -16.03
N PRO A 71 3.87 0.70 -15.86
CA PRO A 71 2.58 1.38 -15.84
C PRO A 71 1.78 1.12 -17.11
N GLU A 72 2.46 1.00 -18.26
CA GLU A 72 1.83 0.73 -19.55
C GLU A 72 1.17 -0.65 -19.61
N PHE A 73 1.85 -1.69 -19.13
CA PHE A 73 1.27 -3.03 -19.07
C PHE A 73 0.05 -3.07 -18.14
N ARG A 74 0.16 -2.38 -17.00
CA ARG A 74 -0.94 -2.26 -16.05
C ARG A 74 -2.16 -1.59 -16.69
N SER A 75 -1.98 -0.43 -17.33
CA SER A 75 -3.06 0.27 -18.01
C SER A 75 -3.77 -0.65 -19.02
N ARG A 76 -3.02 -1.33 -19.86
CA ARG A 76 -3.58 -2.19 -20.92
C ARG A 76 -4.30 -3.43 -20.39
N ILE A 77 -3.71 -4.17 -19.45
CA ILE A 77 -4.38 -5.34 -18.87
C ILE A 77 -5.63 -4.93 -18.10
N LEU A 78 -5.58 -3.78 -17.44
CA LEU A 78 -6.69 -3.31 -16.63
C LEU A 78 -7.85 -2.82 -17.48
N GLU A 79 -7.56 -2.12 -18.58
CA GLU A 79 -8.57 -1.67 -19.54
C GLU A 79 -9.31 -2.86 -20.20
N ASP A 80 -8.58 -3.94 -20.50
CA ASP A 80 -9.15 -5.11 -21.19
C ASP A 80 -9.89 -6.09 -20.25
N TYR A 81 -9.51 -6.17 -18.97
CA TYR A 81 -9.99 -7.23 -18.05
C TYR A 81 -10.85 -6.77 -16.89
N VAL A 82 -10.89 -5.49 -16.59
CA VAL A 82 -11.70 -4.95 -15.50
C VAL A 82 -12.53 -3.78 -16.02
N PRO A 83 -13.82 -3.99 -16.29
CA PRO A 83 -14.72 -2.89 -16.59
C PRO A 83 -14.82 -2.02 -15.32
N VAL A 84 -13.97 -1.02 -15.21
CA VAL A 84 -14.06 -0.01 -14.16
C VAL A 84 -15.29 0.81 -14.45
N THR A 85 -16.37 0.59 -13.71
CA THR A 85 -17.55 1.47 -13.76
C THR A 85 -17.06 2.88 -13.38
N PRO A 86 -17.19 3.89 -14.24
CA PRO A 86 -16.77 5.24 -13.92
C PRO A 86 -17.46 5.73 -12.64
N LEU A 87 -16.69 6.35 -11.75
CA LEU A 87 -17.27 7.00 -10.58
C LEU A 87 -18.22 8.10 -11.01
N PRO A 88 -19.43 8.18 -10.43
CA PRO A 88 -20.35 9.28 -10.70
C PRO A 88 -19.80 10.61 -10.19
N ASP A 89 -20.29 11.72 -10.73
CA ASP A 89 -20.02 13.05 -10.16
C ASP A 89 -20.88 13.23 -8.90
N LEU A 90 -20.24 13.29 -7.75
CA LEU A 90 -20.90 13.45 -6.45
C LEU A 90 -21.31 14.89 -6.16
N ARG A 91 -20.67 15.88 -6.79
CA ARG A 91 -20.98 17.31 -6.53
C ARG A 91 -22.41 17.67 -6.88
N ALA A 92 -22.95 17.05 -7.94
CA ALA A 92 -24.35 17.20 -8.30
C ALA A 92 -25.30 16.47 -7.34
N SER A 93 -24.82 15.40 -6.70
CA SER A 93 -25.64 14.53 -5.84
C SER A 93 -25.67 14.99 -4.37
N ILE A 94 -24.73 15.84 -3.95
CA ILE A 94 -24.58 16.33 -2.58
C ILE A 94 -24.54 17.88 -2.61
N PRO A 95 -25.67 18.56 -2.85
CA PRO A 95 -25.69 20.02 -2.90
C PRO A 95 -25.23 20.64 -1.58
N GLY A 96 -24.28 21.57 -1.62
CA GLY A 96 -23.75 22.28 -0.43
C GLY A 96 -22.77 21.47 0.41
N GLY A 97 -22.41 20.25 -0.01
CA GLY A 97 -21.35 19.45 0.63
C GLY A 97 -19.95 19.86 0.24
N TYR A 98 -19.79 20.73 -0.76
CA TYR A 98 -18.48 21.11 -1.30
C TYR A 98 -18.28 22.61 -1.31
N GLU A 99 -17.02 23.01 -1.10
CA GLU A 99 -16.54 24.38 -1.28
C GLU A 99 -15.26 24.36 -2.13
N THR A 100 -14.92 25.50 -2.72
CA THR A 100 -13.60 25.72 -3.30
C THR A 100 -12.73 26.42 -2.25
N GLN A 101 -11.65 25.80 -1.85
CA GLN A 101 -10.67 26.35 -0.92
C GLN A 101 -9.31 26.47 -1.59
N SER A 102 -8.44 27.35 -1.10
CA SER A 102 -7.05 27.41 -1.52
C SER A 102 -6.26 26.38 -0.72
N VAL A 103 -5.70 25.41 -1.40
CA VAL A 103 -4.86 24.36 -0.81
C VAL A 103 -3.49 24.45 -1.45
N ALA A 104 -2.46 24.71 -0.67
CA ALA A 104 -1.10 24.96 -1.16
C ALA A 104 -1.04 26.04 -2.26
N GLY A 105 -1.88 27.07 -2.17
CA GLY A 105 -1.95 28.16 -3.14
C GLY A 105 -2.72 27.88 -4.42
N ALA A 106 -3.30 26.68 -4.57
CA ALA A 106 -4.13 26.30 -5.72
C ALA A 106 -5.61 26.13 -5.30
N PRO A 107 -6.58 26.50 -6.15
CA PRO A 107 -7.98 26.24 -5.89
C PRO A 107 -8.25 24.72 -5.96
N MET A 108 -8.90 24.19 -4.94
CA MET A 108 -9.25 22.78 -4.83
C MET A 108 -10.70 22.62 -4.36
N THR A 109 -11.40 21.63 -4.89
CA THR A 109 -12.70 21.24 -4.37
C THR A 109 -12.50 20.48 -3.06
N VAL A 110 -13.22 20.91 -2.03
CA VAL A 110 -13.13 20.31 -0.69
C VAL A 110 -14.52 19.87 -0.25
N TYR A 111 -14.66 18.63 0.20
CA TYR A 111 -15.88 18.16 0.86
C TYR A 111 -15.86 18.54 2.33
N LEU A 112 -16.97 19.02 2.84
CA LEU A 112 -17.12 19.52 4.20
C LEU A 112 -17.85 18.50 5.07
N ALA A 113 -17.11 17.68 5.79
CA ALA A 113 -17.66 16.74 6.78
C ALA A 113 -18.01 17.45 8.09
N ARG A 114 -19.00 18.33 8.08
CA ARG A 114 -19.39 19.17 9.23
C ARG A 114 -19.96 18.36 10.38
N THR A 115 -20.64 17.27 10.07
CA THR A 115 -21.31 16.38 11.02
C THR A 115 -20.89 14.94 10.81
N ASP A 116 -21.18 14.09 11.79
CA ASP A 116 -20.95 12.65 11.66
C ASP A 116 -21.82 12.02 10.55
N ALA A 117 -22.97 12.63 10.25
CA ALA A 117 -23.81 12.20 9.12
C ALA A 117 -23.13 12.44 7.75
N ASP A 118 -22.35 13.53 7.63
CA ASP A 118 -21.59 13.81 6.41
C ASP A 118 -20.47 12.79 6.23
N ILE A 119 -19.79 12.40 7.32
CA ILE A 119 -18.78 11.34 7.32
C ILE A 119 -19.42 10.01 6.89
N ALA A 120 -20.52 9.63 7.55
CA ALA A 120 -21.21 8.38 7.26
C ALA A 120 -21.73 8.33 5.80
N LEU A 121 -22.22 9.47 5.28
CA LEU A 121 -22.64 9.57 3.88
C LEU A 121 -21.48 9.28 2.92
N MET A 122 -20.34 9.95 3.07
CA MET A 122 -19.19 9.74 2.18
C MET A 122 -18.65 8.32 2.28
N ALA A 123 -18.52 7.78 3.49
CA ALA A 123 -18.09 6.39 3.69
C ALA A 123 -19.06 5.43 2.97
N SER A 124 -20.38 5.63 3.09
CA SER A 124 -21.37 4.80 2.39
C SER A 124 -21.31 4.89 0.86
N LEU A 125 -20.90 6.04 0.32
CA LEU A 125 -20.71 6.22 -1.11
C LEU A 125 -19.45 5.49 -1.59
N ILE A 126 -18.36 5.55 -0.83
CA ILE A 126 -17.12 4.80 -1.10
C ILE A 126 -17.44 3.30 -1.19
N ASP A 127 -18.16 2.75 -0.22
CA ASP A 127 -18.53 1.34 -0.21
C ASP A 127 -19.48 0.99 -1.36
N ARG A 128 -20.55 1.76 -1.53
CA ARG A 128 -21.56 1.53 -2.56
C ARG A 128 -20.98 1.53 -3.97
N HIS A 129 -20.08 2.43 -4.24
CA HIS A 129 -19.45 2.57 -5.55
C HIS A 129 -18.14 1.77 -5.67
N ARG A 130 -17.81 0.96 -4.66
CA ARG A 130 -16.62 0.11 -4.65
C ARG A 130 -15.38 0.90 -5.03
N PHE A 131 -15.16 2.03 -4.32
CA PHE A 131 -14.10 3.00 -4.66
C PHE A 131 -12.72 2.34 -4.75
N TYR A 132 -12.42 1.39 -3.86
CA TYR A 132 -11.13 0.69 -3.80
C TYR A 132 -10.99 -0.45 -4.83
N ASP A 133 -12.05 -0.80 -5.57
CA ASP A 133 -11.96 -1.75 -6.69
C ASP A 133 -11.47 -1.06 -7.98
N ARG A 134 -10.40 -0.27 -7.86
CA ARG A 134 -9.83 0.50 -8.97
C ARG A 134 -8.33 0.41 -8.96
N PHE A 135 -7.77 0.28 -10.16
CA PHE A 135 -6.33 0.45 -10.32
C PHE A 135 -6.01 1.94 -10.56
N GLY A 136 -4.89 2.37 -10.07
CA GLY A 136 -4.40 3.73 -10.29
C GLY A 136 -3.52 4.22 -9.14
N VAL A 137 -3.91 3.93 -7.90
CA VAL A 137 -3.15 4.28 -6.70
C VAL A 137 -2.28 3.10 -6.23
N TRP A 138 -2.73 1.88 -6.47
CA TRP A 138 -2.13 0.65 -5.95
C TRP A 138 -1.32 -0.09 -7.00
N SER A 139 -0.15 -0.59 -6.61
CA SER A 139 0.70 -1.41 -7.45
C SER A 139 0.68 -2.88 -6.99
N PRO A 140 0.24 -3.83 -7.83
CA PRO A 140 0.30 -5.26 -7.51
C PRO A 140 1.72 -5.81 -7.57
N VAL A 141 2.71 -4.96 -7.83
CA VAL A 141 4.09 -5.36 -8.04
C VAL A 141 4.81 -5.39 -6.73
N ILE A 142 5.60 -6.44 -6.54
CA ILE A 142 6.63 -6.47 -5.53
C ILE A 142 7.77 -5.56 -6.01
N ASP A 143 7.81 -4.37 -5.43
CA ASP A 143 8.84 -3.36 -5.64
C ASP A 143 9.69 -3.19 -4.38
N HIS A 144 10.68 -2.31 -4.45
CA HIS A 144 11.61 -2.08 -3.35
C HIS A 144 10.92 -1.63 -2.04
N ASP A 145 9.82 -0.90 -2.11
CA ASP A 145 9.02 -0.51 -0.95
C ASP A 145 8.47 -1.74 -0.18
N LYS A 146 7.97 -2.75 -0.91
CA LYS A 146 7.47 -3.99 -0.32
C LYS A 146 8.61 -4.85 0.23
N GLU A 147 9.77 -4.86 -0.43
CA GLU A 147 10.99 -5.54 0.07
C GLU A 147 11.46 -4.92 1.39
N ILE A 148 11.51 -3.59 1.48
CA ILE A 148 11.83 -2.84 2.71
C ILE A 148 10.81 -3.18 3.81
N THR A 149 9.52 -3.11 3.52
CA THR A 149 8.46 -3.39 4.50
C THR A 149 8.58 -4.83 5.03
N ALA A 150 8.78 -5.81 4.15
CA ALA A 150 8.98 -7.20 4.54
C ALA A 150 10.26 -7.39 5.40
N ALA A 151 11.35 -6.69 5.06
CA ALA A 151 12.58 -6.72 5.84
C ALA A 151 12.40 -6.15 7.25
N ILE A 152 11.67 -5.05 7.41
CA ILE A 152 11.32 -4.49 8.71
C ILE A 152 10.51 -5.49 9.53
N VAL A 153 9.45 -6.07 8.96
CA VAL A 153 8.61 -7.06 9.65
C VAL A 153 9.42 -8.28 10.08
N HIS A 154 10.32 -8.76 9.21
CA HIS A 154 11.25 -9.84 9.57
C HIS A 154 12.20 -9.44 10.70
N GLY A 155 12.77 -8.23 10.66
CA GLY A 155 13.62 -7.66 11.71
C GLY A 155 12.90 -7.48 13.05
N LEU A 156 11.60 -7.22 13.04
CA LEU A 156 10.74 -7.23 14.23
C LEU A 156 10.57 -8.64 14.83
N GLY A 157 11.15 -9.66 14.20
CA GLY A 157 11.15 -11.03 14.68
C GLY A 157 9.83 -11.75 14.45
N ALA A 158 9.13 -11.44 13.38
CA ALA A 158 7.88 -12.07 13.02
C ALA A 158 8.07 -13.54 12.63
N ARG A 159 7.39 -14.44 13.31
CA ARG A 159 7.13 -15.83 12.91
C ARG A 159 5.71 -15.96 12.37
N SER A 160 4.87 -15.02 12.74
CA SER A 160 3.52 -14.84 12.23
C SER A 160 3.23 -13.36 11.99
N CYS A 161 2.53 -13.06 10.88
CA CYS A 161 2.15 -11.70 10.50
C CYS A 161 0.71 -11.66 10.00
N PHE A 162 -0.04 -10.66 10.46
CA PHE A 162 -1.33 -10.30 9.91
C PHE A 162 -1.19 -8.95 9.18
N GLU A 163 -1.65 -8.85 7.93
CA GLU A 163 -1.67 -7.58 7.19
C GLU A 163 -3.11 -7.14 6.93
N LEU A 164 -3.48 -5.98 7.49
CA LEU A 164 -4.73 -5.30 7.16
C LEU A 164 -4.56 -4.49 5.87
N GLY A 165 -5.50 -4.62 4.93
CA GLY A 165 -5.41 -3.95 3.63
C GLY A 165 -4.25 -4.48 2.80
N CYS A 166 -4.09 -5.81 2.77
CA CYS A 166 -2.93 -6.45 2.12
C CYS A 166 -2.90 -6.31 0.59
N PHE A 167 -3.92 -5.71 -0.01
CA PHE A 167 -4.10 -5.57 -1.44
C PHE A 167 -3.92 -6.92 -2.17
N THR A 168 -2.94 -7.05 -3.08
CA THR A 168 -2.63 -8.33 -3.74
C THR A 168 -1.74 -9.25 -2.91
N GLY A 169 -1.45 -8.88 -1.66
CA GLY A 169 -0.63 -9.63 -0.72
C GLY A 169 0.87 -9.59 -1.04
N SER A 170 1.35 -8.51 -1.63
CA SER A 170 2.75 -8.40 -2.06
C SER A 170 3.75 -8.52 -0.91
N VAL A 171 3.47 -7.88 0.23
CA VAL A 171 4.34 -7.95 1.42
C VAL A 171 4.26 -9.32 2.08
N ILE A 172 3.03 -9.81 2.33
CA ILE A 172 2.86 -11.14 2.96
C ILE A 172 3.35 -12.28 2.07
N SER A 173 3.41 -12.09 0.74
CA SER A 173 4.03 -13.04 -0.18
C SER A 173 5.53 -13.18 0.07
N LEU A 174 6.24 -12.06 0.22
CA LEU A 174 7.67 -12.06 0.58
C LEU A 174 7.92 -12.68 1.96
N LEU A 175 7.05 -12.38 2.93
CA LEU A 175 7.13 -12.95 4.28
C LEU A 175 6.88 -14.47 4.28
N ALA A 176 5.91 -14.93 3.50
CA ALA A 176 5.62 -16.37 3.35
C ALA A 176 6.81 -17.11 2.73
N ASP A 177 7.43 -16.54 1.69
CA ASP A 177 8.64 -17.11 1.07
C ASP A 177 9.83 -17.17 2.06
N ALA A 178 9.86 -16.26 3.04
CA ALA A 178 10.83 -16.27 4.15
C ALA A 178 10.43 -17.19 5.32
N GLY A 179 9.33 -17.94 5.20
CA GLY A 179 8.87 -18.91 6.21
C GLY A 179 8.02 -18.33 7.34
N VAL A 180 7.54 -17.08 7.21
CA VAL A 180 6.60 -16.47 8.15
C VAL A 180 5.18 -16.98 7.90
N SER A 181 4.45 -17.35 8.96
CA SER A 181 3.02 -17.70 8.85
C SER A 181 2.19 -16.43 8.66
N VAL A 182 1.56 -16.25 7.52
CA VAL A 182 0.87 -15.01 7.15
C VAL A 182 -0.64 -15.17 7.05
N VAL A 183 -1.36 -14.08 7.33
CA VAL A 183 -2.77 -13.88 6.99
C VAL A 183 -2.93 -12.45 6.51
N GLY A 184 -3.68 -12.23 5.43
CA GLY A 184 -4.02 -10.91 4.93
C GLY A 184 -5.53 -10.70 4.89
N ALA A 185 -6.01 -9.51 5.24
CA ALA A 185 -7.40 -9.11 5.06
C ALA A 185 -7.52 -8.01 4.03
N GLU A 186 -8.51 -8.12 3.12
CA GLU A 186 -8.69 -7.18 2.01
C GLU A 186 -10.18 -7.01 1.67
N VAL A 187 -10.60 -5.78 1.39
CA VAL A 187 -11.98 -5.44 1.02
C VAL A 187 -12.18 -5.29 -0.50
N SER A 188 -11.10 -5.14 -1.26
CA SER A 188 -11.16 -5.00 -2.71
C SER A 188 -11.27 -6.36 -3.40
N HIS A 189 -12.36 -6.58 -4.13
CA HIS A 189 -12.50 -7.77 -4.98
C HIS A 189 -11.43 -7.83 -6.06
N LEU A 190 -11.02 -6.65 -6.55
CA LEU A 190 -9.99 -6.54 -7.57
C LEU A 190 -8.65 -7.04 -7.03
N ALA A 191 -8.26 -6.57 -5.86
CA ALA A 191 -7.04 -6.99 -5.20
C ALA A 191 -7.03 -8.51 -4.97
N PHE A 192 -8.15 -9.05 -4.50
CA PHE A 192 -8.31 -10.47 -4.27
C PHE A 192 -8.19 -11.30 -5.56
N ALA A 193 -8.71 -10.79 -6.68
CA ALA A 193 -8.60 -11.45 -7.99
C ALA A 193 -7.15 -11.55 -8.48
N PHE A 194 -6.30 -10.57 -8.12
CA PHE A 194 -4.88 -10.50 -8.48
C PHE A 194 -3.94 -10.92 -7.35
N ALA A 195 -4.44 -11.63 -6.34
CA ALA A 195 -3.65 -12.11 -5.22
C ALA A 195 -2.42 -12.90 -5.67
N GLN A 196 -1.30 -12.68 -4.97
CA GLN A 196 -0.06 -13.43 -5.20
C GLN A 196 -0.34 -14.94 -5.01
N PRO A 197 0.14 -15.79 -5.93
CA PRO A 197 -0.25 -17.20 -5.96
C PRO A 197 0.07 -17.98 -4.67
N ASN A 198 1.21 -17.68 -4.05
CA ASN A 198 1.73 -18.39 -2.88
C ASN A 198 0.99 -18.08 -1.57
N ILE A 199 0.17 -17.00 -1.55
CA ILE A 199 -0.56 -16.57 -0.34
C ILE A 199 -2.08 -16.48 -0.54
N ARG A 200 -2.58 -16.90 -1.69
CA ARG A 200 -4.02 -16.77 -2.01
C ARG A 200 -4.93 -17.41 -0.95
N GLU A 201 -4.53 -18.54 -0.40
CA GLU A 201 -5.27 -19.23 0.66
C GLU A 201 -5.12 -18.57 2.05
N ALA A 202 -4.12 -17.71 2.21
CA ALA A 202 -3.88 -16.93 3.43
C ALA A 202 -4.60 -15.58 3.41
N MET A 203 -5.22 -15.19 2.28
CA MET A 203 -6.00 -13.97 2.19
C MET A 203 -7.46 -14.22 2.54
N ILE A 204 -8.04 -13.29 3.33
CA ILE A 204 -9.44 -13.29 3.73
C ILE A 204 -10.10 -12.04 3.14
N PHE A 205 -11.21 -12.22 2.43
CA PHE A 205 -11.99 -11.13 1.90
C PHE A 205 -13.00 -10.63 2.94
N GLY A 206 -12.98 -9.33 3.23
CA GLY A 206 -13.96 -8.69 4.10
C GLY A 206 -13.42 -7.52 4.91
N ASP A 207 -14.34 -6.79 5.52
CA ASP A 207 -14.03 -5.74 6.50
C ASP A 207 -13.51 -6.38 7.81
N LEU A 208 -12.41 -5.83 8.35
CA LEU A 208 -11.77 -6.31 9.58
C LEU A 208 -12.75 -6.48 10.74
N LEU A 209 -13.72 -5.58 10.89
CA LEU A 209 -14.69 -5.62 11.97
C LEU A 209 -15.65 -6.80 11.87
N THR A 210 -15.83 -7.35 10.68
CA THR A 210 -16.72 -8.49 10.40
C THR A 210 -15.99 -9.83 10.37
N LEU A 211 -14.65 -9.80 10.30
CA LEU A 211 -13.85 -11.02 10.20
C LEU A 211 -13.69 -11.71 11.56
N ASP A 212 -13.93 -13.02 11.56
CA ASP A 212 -13.63 -13.89 12.69
C ASP A 212 -12.20 -14.44 12.55
N ILE A 213 -11.27 -13.85 13.30
CA ILE A 213 -9.86 -14.23 13.30
C ILE A 213 -9.50 -14.65 14.72
N ASP A 214 -9.52 -15.95 14.98
CA ASP A 214 -9.25 -16.53 16.28
C ASP A 214 -7.77 -16.93 16.45
N ARG A 215 -6.87 -15.97 16.23
CA ARG A 215 -5.45 -16.13 16.53
C ARG A 215 -4.77 -14.77 16.71
N ARG A 216 -3.62 -14.79 17.37
CA ARG A 216 -2.74 -13.62 17.51
C ARG A 216 -1.48 -13.78 16.67
N PHE A 217 -0.81 -12.65 16.45
CA PHE A 217 0.34 -12.57 15.57
C PHE A 217 1.51 -11.84 16.24
N ASP A 218 2.74 -12.24 15.90
CA ASP A 218 3.95 -11.53 16.34
C ASP A 218 4.00 -10.11 15.80
N VAL A 219 3.50 -9.90 14.55
CA VAL A 219 3.40 -8.58 13.94
C VAL A 219 2.04 -8.41 13.27
N VAL A 220 1.41 -7.27 13.52
CA VAL A 220 0.25 -6.77 12.80
C VAL A 220 0.73 -5.62 11.92
N LEU A 221 0.56 -5.76 10.61
CA LEU A 221 0.97 -4.80 9.59
C LEU A 221 -0.26 -4.04 9.08
N CYS A 222 -0.13 -2.71 8.95
CA CYS A 222 -1.19 -1.84 8.47
C CYS A 222 -0.57 -0.65 7.70
N MET A 223 -0.39 -0.81 6.38
CA MET A 223 0.30 0.16 5.54
C MET A 223 -0.69 0.91 4.67
N ASP A 224 -0.79 2.24 4.88
CA ASP A 224 -1.71 3.13 4.16
C ASP A 224 -3.17 2.62 4.19
N VAL A 225 -3.69 2.34 5.38
CA VAL A 225 -5.07 1.84 5.56
C VAL A 225 -5.88 2.68 6.52
N LEU A 226 -5.30 3.13 7.65
CA LEU A 226 -6.07 3.81 8.69
C LEU A 226 -6.67 5.12 8.21
N GLU A 227 -6.06 5.79 7.25
CA GLU A 227 -6.56 7.01 6.61
C GLU A 227 -7.81 6.79 5.74
N HIS A 228 -8.05 5.54 5.33
CA HIS A 228 -9.21 5.16 4.53
C HIS A 228 -10.40 4.70 5.39
N ILE A 229 -10.17 4.39 6.64
CA ILE A 229 -11.20 3.92 7.55
C ILE A 229 -12.18 5.06 7.85
N ASN A 230 -13.46 4.71 7.92
CA ASN A 230 -14.47 5.63 8.43
C ASN A 230 -14.06 6.12 9.83
N PRO A 231 -13.81 7.44 10.03
CA PRO A 231 -13.37 7.97 11.33
C PRO A 231 -14.27 7.57 12.51
N LEU A 232 -15.56 7.37 12.26
CA LEU A 232 -16.53 6.94 13.26
C LEU A 232 -16.36 5.48 13.72
N GLN A 233 -15.58 4.70 12.99
CA GLN A 233 -15.30 3.30 13.27
C GLN A 233 -13.84 3.05 13.68
N LEU A 234 -13.02 4.09 13.70
CA LEU A 234 -11.59 3.96 13.96
C LEU A 234 -11.31 3.25 15.28
N ASP A 235 -12.07 3.58 16.33
CA ASP A 235 -11.91 3.00 17.66
C ASP A 235 -12.07 1.48 17.63
N HIS A 236 -13.10 0.99 16.97
CA HIS A 236 -13.33 -0.45 16.83
C HIS A 236 -12.23 -1.15 16.02
N HIS A 237 -11.68 -0.46 15.00
CA HIS A 237 -10.55 -1.00 14.23
C HIS A 237 -9.29 -1.11 15.11
N ILE A 238 -8.99 -0.09 15.92
CA ILE A 238 -7.84 -0.14 16.83
C ILE A 238 -8.03 -1.26 17.87
N GLU A 239 -9.22 -1.41 18.46
CA GLU A 239 -9.54 -2.50 19.37
C GLU A 239 -9.35 -3.88 18.71
N LYS A 240 -9.79 -4.01 17.45
CA LYS A 240 -9.63 -5.26 16.70
C LYS A 240 -8.17 -5.55 16.41
N LEU A 241 -7.37 -4.57 15.94
CA LEU A 241 -5.92 -4.71 15.75
C LEU A 241 -5.23 -5.14 17.05
N LEU A 242 -5.62 -4.53 18.19
CA LEU A 242 -5.12 -4.92 19.50
C LEU A 242 -5.47 -6.36 19.88
N SER A 243 -6.63 -6.86 19.47
CA SER A 243 -7.01 -8.24 19.75
C SER A 243 -6.18 -9.26 18.97
N LEU A 244 -5.61 -8.83 17.82
CA LEU A 244 -4.82 -9.67 16.93
C LEU A 244 -3.33 -9.69 17.27
N ILE A 245 -2.82 -8.76 18.08
CA ILE A 245 -1.40 -8.71 18.43
C ILE A 245 -1.10 -9.58 19.67
N ASP A 246 -0.02 -10.34 19.62
CA ASP A 246 0.53 -11.06 20.78
C ASP A 246 1.00 -10.10 21.89
N GLU A 247 1.15 -10.58 23.12
CA GLU A 247 1.62 -9.78 24.26
C GLU A 247 2.98 -9.14 24.00
N ASP A 248 3.89 -9.88 23.36
CA ASP A 248 5.22 -9.44 22.96
C ASP A 248 5.31 -9.06 21.47
N GLY A 249 4.16 -8.83 20.82
CA GLY A 249 4.08 -8.48 19.40
C GLY A 249 4.22 -6.98 19.15
N TYR A 250 4.27 -6.64 17.86
CA TYR A 250 4.34 -5.25 17.36
C TYR A 250 3.20 -4.98 16.38
N ILE A 251 2.70 -3.74 16.37
CA ILE A 251 1.95 -3.20 15.25
C ILE A 251 2.91 -2.29 14.48
N TYR A 252 3.15 -2.59 13.22
CA TYR A 252 3.87 -1.71 12.31
C TYR A 252 2.88 -1.09 11.34
N LEU A 253 2.79 0.22 11.33
CA LEU A 253 1.84 0.94 10.50
C LEU A 253 2.46 2.18 9.87
N ASN A 254 1.90 2.56 8.73
CA ASN A 254 2.13 3.83 8.07
C ASN A 254 0.76 4.46 7.78
N ALA A 255 0.63 5.76 8.03
CA ALA A 255 -0.53 6.55 7.64
C ALA A 255 -0.09 7.99 7.37
N PRO A 256 -0.58 8.67 6.33
CA PRO A 256 -0.31 10.07 6.11
C PRO A 256 -0.72 10.91 7.33
N MET A 257 0.15 11.84 7.72
CA MET A 257 -0.08 12.71 8.85
C MET A 257 0.59 14.07 8.64
N TRP A 258 0.27 15.05 9.45
CA TRP A 258 0.89 16.36 9.38
C TRP A 258 1.59 16.74 10.68
N GLY A 259 2.27 17.88 10.66
CA GLY A 259 2.87 18.50 11.83
C GLY A 259 4.27 18.03 12.12
N LYS A 260 4.68 18.19 13.36
CA LYS A 260 6.02 17.85 13.83
C LYS A 260 5.98 16.58 14.64
N ASP A 261 6.85 15.66 14.27
CA ASP A 261 7.07 14.42 15.02
C ASP A 261 8.46 14.41 15.64
N HIS A 262 8.59 13.80 16.82
CA HIS A 262 9.85 13.77 17.54
C HIS A 262 10.86 12.71 17.04
N VAL A 263 10.40 11.81 16.16
CA VAL A 263 11.26 10.79 15.51
C VAL A 263 11.64 11.21 14.11
N PHE A 264 10.67 11.50 13.24
CA PHE A 264 10.93 11.79 11.82
C PHE A 264 10.89 13.29 11.46
N GLY A 265 10.71 14.17 12.44
CA GLY A 265 10.77 15.62 12.25
C GLY A 265 9.49 16.22 11.68
N VAL A 266 9.63 17.26 10.87
CA VAL A 266 8.47 17.92 10.24
C VAL A 266 8.07 17.15 8.99
N PHE A 267 6.79 16.82 8.88
CA PHE A 267 6.19 16.34 7.66
C PHE A 267 5.53 17.50 6.93
N GLU A 268 6.12 17.89 5.81
CA GLU A 268 5.62 18.98 4.97
C GLU A 268 4.64 18.40 3.95
N GLU A 269 3.37 18.51 4.26
CA GLU A 269 2.30 18.27 3.30
C GLU A 269 1.80 19.58 2.69
N PRO A 270 1.28 19.60 1.46
CA PRO A 270 0.84 20.80 0.78
C PRO A 270 -0.33 21.53 1.47
N TYR A 271 -0.98 20.93 2.46
CA TYR A 271 -2.16 21.47 3.16
C TYR A 271 -1.87 21.91 4.59
N LEU A 272 -0.61 21.99 4.96
CA LEU A 272 -0.17 22.12 6.35
C LEU A 272 -0.79 23.30 7.09
N ASP A 273 -0.91 24.45 6.44
CA ASP A 273 -1.42 25.67 7.09
C ASP A 273 -2.90 25.54 7.48
N GLU A 274 -3.70 24.95 6.61
CA GLU A 274 -5.11 24.69 6.86
C GLU A 274 -5.30 23.64 7.95
N TRP A 275 -4.49 22.62 7.99
CA TRP A 275 -4.54 21.57 9.00
C TRP A 275 -4.07 22.05 10.35
N LEU A 276 -3.03 22.85 10.41
CA LEU A 276 -2.57 23.48 11.65
C LEU A 276 -3.65 24.38 12.28
N ALA A 277 -4.51 24.98 11.48
CA ALA A 277 -5.63 25.79 11.98
C ALA A 277 -6.67 24.95 12.75
N VAL A 278 -6.79 23.65 12.50
CA VAL A 278 -7.66 22.74 13.26
C VAL A 278 -7.08 22.40 14.62
N GLY A 279 -5.76 22.45 14.74
CA GLY A 279 -5.02 22.07 15.94
C GLY A 279 -4.93 20.56 16.17
N ASP A 280 -4.17 20.15 17.17
CA ASP A 280 -3.89 18.73 17.47
C ASP A 280 -5.02 17.98 18.19
N GLN A 281 -6.17 18.62 18.36
CA GLN A 281 -7.27 18.06 19.17
C GLN A 281 -8.23 17.19 18.37
N SER A 282 -8.15 17.23 17.04
CA SER A 282 -9.10 16.57 16.15
C SER A 282 -8.42 16.12 14.86
N TYR A 283 -9.11 15.28 14.10
CA TYR A 283 -8.75 15.02 12.70
C TYR A 283 -9.42 16.05 11.79
N TRP A 284 -8.81 16.24 10.61
CA TRP A 284 -9.29 17.18 9.59
C TRP A 284 -10.59 16.68 8.97
N ARG A 285 -11.59 17.58 8.88
CA ARG A 285 -12.92 17.29 8.35
C ARG A 285 -13.22 17.98 7.02
N HIS A 286 -12.22 18.60 6.40
CA HIS A 286 -12.34 19.20 5.08
C HIS A 286 -11.49 18.38 4.12
N TRP A 287 -12.12 17.51 3.37
CA TRP A 287 -11.40 16.53 2.57
C TRP A 287 -11.18 17.05 1.15
N PRO A 288 -9.93 17.23 0.70
CA PRO A 288 -9.62 17.51 -0.68
C PRO A 288 -10.22 16.45 -1.59
N CYS A 289 -10.86 16.90 -2.68
CA CYS A 289 -11.56 16.02 -3.61
C CYS A 289 -11.06 16.21 -5.04
N ASP A 290 -11.24 15.16 -5.83
CA ASP A 290 -11.04 15.20 -7.27
C ASP A 290 -12.12 16.04 -8.00
N ASP A 291 -12.04 16.10 -9.32
CA ASP A 291 -12.95 16.84 -10.17
C ASP A 291 -14.41 16.33 -10.14
N LYS A 292 -14.64 15.12 -9.63
CA LYS A 292 -15.95 14.50 -9.44
C LYS A 292 -16.45 14.54 -8.00
N GLY A 293 -15.69 15.10 -7.09
CA GLY A 293 -16.05 15.22 -5.67
C GLY A 293 -15.71 14.01 -4.81
N TRP A 294 -14.90 13.06 -5.29
CA TRP A 294 -14.40 11.97 -4.47
C TRP A 294 -13.19 12.41 -3.66
N PRO A 295 -13.08 12.04 -2.37
CA PRO A 295 -11.88 12.30 -1.59
C PRO A 295 -10.64 11.79 -2.32
N VAL A 296 -9.61 12.64 -2.41
CA VAL A 296 -8.34 12.29 -3.04
C VAL A 296 -7.77 11.05 -2.38
N HIS A 297 -7.43 10.06 -3.19
CA HIS A 297 -7.00 8.71 -2.75
C HIS A 297 -8.03 7.96 -1.90
N GLY A 298 -9.21 8.50 -1.63
CA GLY A 298 -10.21 7.90 -0.73
C GLY A 298 -9.89 8.14 0.75
N HIS A 299 -9.03 9.10 1.08
CA HIS A 299 -8.67 9.41 2.45
C HIS A 299 -9.83 10.11 3.18
N LEU A 300 -10.27 9.51 4.27
CA LEU A 300 -11.33 10.01 5.15
C LEU A 300 -10.81 10.53 6.48
N LEU A 301 -9.56 10.23 6.81
CA LEU A 301 -8.97 10.60 8.08
C LEU A 301 -7.58 11.21 7.87
N TRP A 302 -7.45 12.46 8.31
CA TRP A 302 -6.22 13.22 8.32
C TRP A 302 -5.98 13.75 9.72
N ALA A 303 -4.86 13.39 10.34
CA ALA A 303 -4.55 13.80 11.70
C ALA A 303 -3.06 14.09 11.89
N SER A 304 -2.72 14.86 12.91
CA SER A 304 -1.32 15.11 13.27
C SER A 304 -0.65 13.85 13.85
N SER A 305 0.67 13.79 13.79
CA SER A 305 1.44 12.73 14.45
C SER A 305 1.12 12.65 15.95
N ASP A 306 1.04 13.80 16.64
CA ASP A 306 0.69 13.85 18.05
C ASP A 306 -0.72 13.34 18.35
N TRP A 307 -1.67 13.61 17.43
CA TRP A 307 -3.02 13.07 17.56
C TRP A 307 -3.03 11.55 17.46
N TRP A 308 -2.34 10.99 16.47
CA TRP A 308 -2.21 9.54 16.28
C TRP A 308 -1.53 8.88 17.50
N GLU A 309 -0.44 9.46 17.99
CA GLU A 309 0.27 8.93 19.16
C GLU A 309 -0.61 8.92 20.40
N ARG A 310 -1.36 10.01 20.67
CA ARG A 310 -2.34 10.05 21.77
C ARG A 310 -3.41 8.98 21.57
N LYS A 311 -3.96 8.88 20.34
CA LYS A 311 -4.99 7.90 20.02
C LYS A 311 -4.52 6.47 20.33
N PHE A 312 -3.34 6.08 19.91
CA PHE A 312 -2.81 4.75 20.22
C PHE A 312 -2.52 4.55 21.72
N ARG A 313 -2.07 5.59 22.40
CA ARG A 313 -1.84 5.56 23.84
C ARG A 313 -3.12 5.35 24.64
N ASP A 314 -4.23 5.92 24.22
CA ASP A 314 -5.55 5.74 24.86
C ASP A 314 -5.99 4.26 24.82
N TYR A 315 -5.50 3.50 23.86
CA TYR A 315 -5.69 2.03 23.74
C TYR A 315 -4.55 1.22 24.38
N GLY A 316 -3.68 1.85 25.15
CA GLY A 316 -2.59 1.18 25.86
C GLY A 316 -1.45 0.73 24.96
N LEU A 317 -1.25 1.38 23.82
CA LEU A 317 -0.09 1.16 22.95
C LEU A 317 0.95 2.26 23.18
N VAL A 318 2.23 1.89 23.07
CA VAL A 318 3.34 2.84 23.14
C VAL A 318 4.23 2.67 21.91
N ARG A 319 4.80 3.77 21.43
CA ARG A 319 5.77 3.78 20.35
C ARG A 319 7.10 3.17 20.81
N ASP A 320 7.69 2.34 19.96
CA ASP A 320 9.08 1.92 20.12
C ASP A 320 10.00 2.83 19.31
N THR A 321 10.28 4.02 19.84
CA THR A 321 11.05 5.05 19.16
C THR A 321 12.48 4.63 18.84
N ALA A 322 13.06 3.68 19.59
CA ALA A 322 14.38 3.15 19.29
C ALA A 322 14.39 2.36 17.96
N ILE A 323 13.35 1.58 17.71
CA ILE A 323 13.20 0.86 16.43
C ILE A 323 12.90 1.85 15.31
N GLU A 324 11.97 2.79 15.51
CA GLU A 324 11.62 3.81 14.52
C GLU A 324 12.84 4.64 14.10
N GLN A 325 13.68 5.08 15.04
CA GLN A 325 14.91 5.82 14.74
C GLN A 325 15.85 5.04 13.84
N VAL A 326 16.01 3.74 14.10
CA VAL A 326 16.85 2.87 13.26
C VAL A 326 16.27 2.75 11.85
N ILE A 327 14.95 2.61 11.71
CA ILE A 327 14.29 2.59 10.40
C ILE A 327 14.59 3.90 9.65
N HIS A 328 14.38 5.05 10.30
CA HIS A 328 14.60 6.36 9.68
C HIS A 328 16.05 6.59 9.27
N GLN A 329 17.02 6.19 10.11
CA GLN A 329 18.44 6.34 9.81
C GLN A 329 18.89 5.49 8.63
N ASN A 330 18.35 4.28 8.49
CA ASN A 330 18.70 3.39 7.37
C ASN A 330 18.00 3.77 6.06
N LEU A 331 16.84 4.43 6.12
CA LEU A 331 15.99 4.69 4.97
C LEU A 331 15.92 6.17 4.59
N GLU A 332 16.82 7.02 5.05
CA GLU A 332 16.80 8.46 4.79
C GLU A 332 16.68 8.77 3.29
N THR A 333 17.54 8.17 2.46
CA THR A 333 17.51 8.36 1.00
C THR A 333 16.21 7.83 0.36
N PHE A 334 15.69 6.72 0.86
CA PHE A 334 14.42 6.19 0.40
C PHE A 334 13.27 7.16 0.72
N PHE A 335 13.24 7.70 1.93
CA PHE A 335 12.21 8.64 2.37
C PHE A 335 12.27 10.00 1.66
N GLU A 336 13.41 10.40 1.12
CA GLU A 336 13.49 11.59 0.25
C GLU A 336 12.66 11.41 -1.04
N GLN A 337 12.61 10.19 -1.57
CA GLN A 337 11.88 9.83 -2.77
C GLN A 337 10.43 9.40 -2.49
N ALA A 338 10.17 8.85 -1.32
CA ALA A 338 8.88 8.31 -0.88
C ALA A 338 8.45 8.95 0.45
N LYS A 339 8.24 10.28 0.45
CA LYS A 339 8.01 11.09 1.67
C LYS A 339 6.88 10.55 2.57
N GLY A 340 5.79 10.06 1.98
CA GLY A 340 4.67 9.48 2.72
C GLY A 340 5.06 8.30 3.60
N ARG A 341 6.10 7.55 3.22
CA ARG A 341 6.61 6.42 4.00
C ARG A 341 7.30 6.80 5.31
N ARG A 342 7.67 8.07 5.49
CA ARG A 342 8.23 8.57 6.76
C ARG A 342 7.23 8.54 7.92
N CYS A 343 5.93 8.61 7.60
CA CYS A 343 4.85 8.68 8.59
C CYS A 343 4.54 7.29 9.16
N LEU A 344 5.48 6.68 9.85
CA LEU A 344 5.37 5.33 10.39
C LEU A 344 5.38 5.28 11.92
N PHE A 345 4.74 4.25 12.46
CA PHE A 345 4.78 3.90 13.87
C PHE A 345 5.13 2.42 14.04
N VAL A 346 5.99 2.14 14.99
CA VAL A 346 6.19 0.81 15.56
C VAL A 346 5.62 0.81 16.96
N LEU A 347 4.48 0.18 17.13
CA LEU A 347 3.72 0.21 18.38
C LEU A 347 3.82 -1.14 19.08
N ARG A 348 3.82 -1.12 20.43
CA ARG A 348 3.80 -2.31 21.27
C ARG A 348 3.02 -2.08 22.57
N ARG A 349 2.69 -3.14 23.27
CA ARG A 349 2.15 -3.05 24.63
C ARG A 349 3.24 -2.60 25.60
N PRO A 350 2.92 -1.83 26.68
CA PRO A 350 3.91 -1.42 27.68
C PRO A 350 4.62 -2.60 28.36
N GLY A 351 3.93 -3.73 28.49
CA GLY A 351 4.47 -4.96 29.10
C GLY A 351 5.26 -5.87 28.17
N ASN A 352 5.48 -5.46 26.92
CA ASN A 352 6.24 -6.23 25.94
C ASN A 352 7.66 -6.50 26.45
N ARG A 353 8.04 -7.78 26.51
CA ARG A 353 9.32 -8.26 27.10
C ARG A 353 10.47 -8.24 26.10
N ARG A 354 10.22 -8.00 24.81
CA ARG A 354 11.28 -7.90 23.80
C ARG A 354 12.11 -6.65 24.03
N SER A 355 13.43 -6.79 23.99
CA SER A 355 14.35 -5.67 24.11
C SER A 355 14.29 -4.79 22.86
N SER A 356 13.90 -3.51 23.01
CA SER A 356 13.89 -2.54 21.91
C SER A 356 15.24 -2.44 21.23
N ALA A 357 16.34 -2.42 21.99
CA ALA A 357 17.69 -2.32 21.42
C ALA A 357 18.07 -3.56 20.58
N MET A 358 17.73 -4.77 21.05
CA MET A 358 17.98 -5.99 20.27
C MET A 358 17.11 -6.07 19.03
N THR A 359 15.84 -5.68 19.12
CA THR A 359 14.93 -5.65 17.98
C THR A 359 15.37 -4.58 16.97
N ALA A 360 15.76 -3.39 17.42
CA ALA A 360 16.32 -2.35 16.56
C ALA A 360 17.56 -2.82 15.80
N ALA A 361 18.49 -3.52 16.46
CA ALA A 361 19.66 -4.11 15.82
C ALA A 361 19.29 -5.18 14.78
N ALA A 362 18.26 -5.99 15.05
CA ALA A 362 17.77 -6.98 14.10
C ALA A 362 17.10 -6.32 12.87
N VAL A 363 16.33 -5.25 13.06
CA VAL A 363 15.74 -4.44 11.98
C VAL A 363 16.85 -3.81 11.13
N HIS A 364 17.87 -3.22 11.75
CA HIS A 364 19.05 -2.69 11.03
C HIS A 364 19.67 -3.77 10.14
N SER A 365 20.00 -4.92 10.71
CA SER A 365 20.63 -6.03 9.97
C SER A 365 19.71 -6.60 8.87
N ALA A 366 18.40 -6.52 9.00
CA ALA A 366 17.46 -6.92 7.95
C ALA A 366 17.45 -5.91 6.80
N LEU A 367 17.51 -4.61 7.11
CA LEU A 367 17.52 -3.53 6.12
C LEU A 367 18.84 -3.51 5.31
N GLU A 368 19.99 -3.80 5.93
CA GLU A 368 21.28 -3.91 5.21
C GLU A 368 21.27 -4.95 4.07
N LYS A 369 20.35 -5.91 4.10
CA LYS A 369 20.24 -6.97 3.07
C LYS A 369 19.42 -6.57 1.86
N VAL A 370 18.63 -5.52 1.96
CA VAL A 370 17.75 -5.04 0.87
C VAL A 370 18.27 -3.75 0.24
N HIS A 371 19.28 -3.13 0.82
CA HIS A 371 20.08 -2.04 0.24
C HIS A 371 21.26 -2.61 -0.53
#